data_4d65ab814c879b1d1cd567f2837f8f87
#
_entry.id   4d65ab814c879b1d1cd567f2837f8f87
#
_cell.length_a   1.000
_cell.length_b   1.000
_cell.length_c   1.000
_cell.angle_alpha   90.00
_cell.angle_beta   90.00
_cell.angle_gamma   90.00
#
_symmetry.space_group_name_H-M   'P 1'
#
loop_
_entity.id
_entity.type
_entity.pdbx_description
1 polymer ?
#
loop_
_entity_poly.entity_id
_entity_poly.type
_entity_poly.pdbx_seq_one_letter_code
_entity_poly.pdbx_strand_id
1 'polypeptide(L)'
;MIRRITLALVLGLVVTKIVVMSAHAQSGLSVQESVLRAKPATVLVIAEVSAEVSLNCGAGPQSVTPPAFRETGTGWFIDPSGWVMTNGHVVQPAYETPRWLINQMAQRAVTTACMGPAMQSARMQPGERPEAEEALKRRLLDKVLPTVKVTVTPTISVKLSNGGRLKSEVKKYSPPASAEAGA
;
A
#
# COMPACT_ATOMS: atom_id res chain seq x y z
N MET A 1 -32.44 -26.36 -66.24
CA MET A 1 -31.86 -25.18 -65.57
C MET A 1 -32.26 -25.07 -64.07
N ILE A 2 -33.50 -25.32 -63.70
CA ILE A 2 -34.04 -25.18 -62.33
C ILE A 2 -33.32 -26.04 -61.29
N ARG A 3 -32.93 -27.26 -61.63
CA ARG A 3 -32.27 -28.19 -60.71
C ARG A 3 -30.85 -27.76 -60.24
N ARG A 4 -30.13 -26.96 -61.05
CA ARG A 4 -28.81 -26.42 -60.70
C ARG A 4 -28.87 -25.19 -59.80
N ILE A 5 -29.94 -24.40 -59.94
CA ILE A 5 -30.19 -23.20 -59.13
C ILE A 5 -30.59 -23.60 -57.73
N THR A 6 -31.43 -24.64 -57.56
CA THR A 6 -31.85 -25.16 -56.24
C THR A 6 -30.67 -25.73 -55.44
N LEU A 7 -29.73 -26.44 -56.11
CA LEU A 7 -28.55 -27.01 -55.46
C LEU A 7 -27.59 -25.92 -54.95
N ALA A 8 -27.39 -24.85 -55.71
CA ALA A 8 -26.55 -23.72 -55.31
C ALA A 8 -27.14 -22.92 -54.14
N LEU A 9 -28.48 -22.76 -54.10
CA LEU A 9 -29.18 -22.08 -53.01
C LEU A 9 -29.12 -22.87 -51.69
N VAL A 10 -29.26 -24.21 -51.76
CA VAL A 10 -29.15 -25.08 -50.57
C VAL A 10 -27.71 -25.11 -50.04
N LEU A 11 -26.72 -25.17 -50.93
CA LEU A 11 -25.31 -25.14 -50.54
C LEU A 11 -24.91 -23.80 -49.90
N GLY A 12 -25.39 -22.67 -50.42
CA GLY A 12 -25.19 -21.35 -49.85
C GLY A 12 -25.79 -21.19 -48.46
N LEU A 13 -26.98 -21.76 -48.22
CA LEU A 13 -27.68 -21.70 -46.92
C LEU A 13 -26.98 -22.57 -45.86
N VAL A 14 -26.40 -23.69 -46.25
CA VAL A 14 -25.65 -24.57 -45.33
C VAL A 14 -24.32 -23.93 -44.94
N VAL A 15 -23.60 -23.32 -45.90
CA VAL A 15 -22.31 -22.65 -45.60
C VAL A 15 -22.53 -21.43 -44.68
N THR A 16 -23.58 -20.65 -44.88
CA THR A 16 -23.90 -19.51 -44.00
C THR A 16 -24.23 -19.96 -42.58
N LYS A 17 -24.92 -21.06 -42.38
CA LYS A 17 -25.20 -21.61 -41.07
C LYS A 17 -23.95 -22.12 -40.35
N ILE A 18 -23.02 -22.73 -41.05
CA ILE A 18 -21.77 -23.21 -40.52
C ILE A 18 -20.88 -22.03 -40.06
N VAL A 19 -20.80 -20.94 -40.85
CA VAL A 19 -20.01 -19.75 -40.47
C VAL A 19 -20.62 -19.02 -39.29
N VAL A 20 -21.94 -18.95 -39.15
CA VAL A 20 -22.61 -18.32 -37.98
C VAL A 20 -22.45 -19.17 -36.73
N MET A 21 -22.45 -20.51 -36.81
CA MET A 21 -22.19 -21.36 -35.65
C MET A 21 -20.75 -21.28 -35.15
N SER A 22 -19.78 -21.06 -36.02
CA SER A 22 -18.37 -20.91 -35.63
C SER A 22 -18.09 -19.57 -34.91
N ALA A 23 -18.90 -18.54 -35.17
CA ALA A 23 -18.76 -17.23 -34.49
C ALA A 23 -19.23 -17.22 -33.01
N HIS A 24 -19.98 -18.23 -32.57
CA HIS A 24 -20.49 -18.32 -31.20
C HIS A 24 -19.68 -19.23 -30.30
N ALA A 25 -18.59 -19.82 -30.80
CA ALA A 25 -17.70 -20.71 -30.02
C ALA A 25 -16.49 -19.96 -29.39
N GLN A 26 -16.64 -18.67 -29.11
CA GLN A 26 -15.80 -18.06 -28.07
C GLN A 26 -16.39 -18.47 -26.72
N SER A 27 -16.07 -19.68 -26.30
CA SER A 27 -16.30 -20.10 -24.92
C SER A 27 -15.48 -19.18 -24.03
N GLY A 28 -16.09 -18.08 -23.58
CA GLY A 28 -15.52 -17.26 -22.55
C GLY A 28 -15.12 -18.17 -21.38
N LEU A 29 -13.94 -17.95 -20.81
CA LEU A 29 -13.50 -18.66 -19.62
C LEU A 29 -14.60 -18.59 -18.57
N SER A 30 -14.86 -19.70 -17.89
CA SER A 30 -15.72 -19.66 -16.71
C SER A 30 -15.14 -18.67 -15.70
N VAL A 31 -15.98 -18.11 -14.83
CA VAL A 31 -15.52 -17.20 -13.77
C VAL A 31 -14.41 -17.87 -12.94
N GLN A 32 -14.57 -19.13 -12.62
CA GLN A 32 -13.57 -19.90 -11.87
C GLN A 32 -12.24 -20.02 -12.62
N GLU A 33 -12.27 -20.32 -13.90
CA GLU A 33 -11.08 -20.43 -14.74
C GLU A 33 -10.39 -19.07 -14.90
N SER A 34 -11.16 -18.00 -15.09
CA SER A 34 -10.64 -16.64 -15.15
C SER A 34 -9.92 -16.24 -13.84
N VAL A 35 -10.51 -16.57 -12.67
CA VAL A 35 -9.89 -16.33 -11.36
C VAL A 35 -8.61 -17.14 -11.21
N LEU A 36 -8.60 -18.42 -11.59
CA LEU A 36 -7.42 -19.27 -11.50
C LEU A 36 -6.27 -18.75 -12.37
N ARG A 37 -6.58 -18.23 -13.56
CA ARG A 37 -5.58 -17.63 -14.44
C ARG A 37 -5.07 -16.28 -13.95
N ALA A 38 -5.93 -15.47 -13.33
CA ALA A 38 -5.54 -14.15 -12.79
C ALA A 38 -4.74 -14.25 -11.49
N LYS A 39 -4.96 -15.29 -10.67
CA LYS A 39 -4.35 -15.46 -9.35
C LYS A 39 -2.81 -15.36 -9.36
N PRO A 40 -2.06 -15.98 -10.28
CA PRO A 40 -0.60 -15.86 -10.32
C PRO A 40 -0.12 -14.44 -10.63
N ALA A 41 -0.91 -13.64 -11.33
CA ALA A 41 -0.58 -12.26 -11.66
C ALA A 41 -0.90 -11.29 -10.53
N THR A 42 -1.66 -11.72 -9.51
CA THR A 42 -2.03 -10.89 -8.37
C THR A 42 -0.99 -10.96 -7.27
N VAL A 43 -0.63 -9.82 -6.71
CA VAL A 43 0.40 -9.67 -5.68
C VAL A 43 -0.07 -8.77 -4.54
N LEU A 44 0.54 -8.93 -3.36
CA LEU A 44 0.41 -7.99 -2.26
C LEU A 44 1.56 -6.99 -2.34
N VAL A 45 1.24 -5.72 -2.54
CA VAL A 45 2.21 -4.62 -2.45
C VAL A 45 2.29 -4.16 -1.01
N ILE A 46 3.50 -4.00 -0.50
CA ILE A 46 3.79 -3.60 0.87
C ILE A 46 4.72 -2.38 0.81
N ALA A 47 4.24 -1.24 1.26
CA ALA A 47 5.03 -0.06 1.51
C ALA A 47 5.28 0.05 3.02
N GLU A 48 6.54 0.18 3.40
CA GLU A 48 6.94 0.25 4.81
C GLU A 48 7.89 1.42 4.99
N VAL A 49 7.65 2.23 6.02
CA VAL A 49 8.51 3.34 6.42
C VAL A 49 8.96 3.09 7.84
N SER A 50 10.25 2.80 8.02
CA SER A 50 10.90 2.76 9.31
C SER A 50 11.58 4.10 9.59
N ALA A 51 11.82 4.41 10.85
CA ALA A 51 12.52 5.62 11.25
C ALA A 51 13.48 5.36 12.39
N GLU A 52 14.59 6.06 12.36
CA GLU A 52 15.49 6.26 13.51
C GLU A 52 15.31 7.69 14.00
N VAL A 53 15.02 7.83 15.29
CA VAL A 53 14.68 9.10 15.91
C VAL A 53 15.71 9.42 16.98
N SER A 54 16.53 10.45 16.74
CA SER A 54 17.48 10.97 17.72
C SER A 54 16.81 12.05 18.55
N LEU A 55 16.83 11.91 19.87
CA LEU A 55 16.17 12.80 20.82
C LEU A 55 16.91 12.87 22.15
N ASN A 56 16.56 13.85 23.01
CA ASN A 56 17.14 14.01 24.35
C ASN A 56 16.03 14.29 25.36
N CYS A 57 15.82 13.37 26.28
CA CYS A 57 14.85 13.50 27.38
C CYS A 57 15.41 14.21 28.63
N GLY A 58 16.64 14.74 28.56
CA GLY A 58 17.32 15.39 29.71
C GLY A 58 18.47 14.58 30.30
N ALA A 59 18.57 13.28 30.00
CA ALA A 59 19.67 12.42 30.46
C ALA A 59 20.78 12.25 29.40
N GLY A 60 20.70 12.97 28.29
CA GLY A 60 21.65 12.88 27.17
C GLY A 60 20.95 12.44 25.87
N PRO A 61 21.69 12.51 24.75
CA PRO A 61 21.15 12.09 23.45
C PRO A 61 20.97 10.57 23.42
N GLN A 62 19.86 10.12 22.81
CA GLN A 62 19.55 8.71 22.59
C GLN A 62 18.90 8.52 21.22
N SER A 63 19.00 7.32 20.67
CA SER A 63 18.32 6.92 19.43
C SER A 63 17.22 5.92 19.75
N VAL A 64 16.06 6.10 19.12
CA VAL A 64 14.85 5.28 19.30
C VAL A 64 14.32 4.90 17.94
N THR A 65 13.99 3.64 17.77
CA THR A 65 13.32 3.12 16.57
C THR A 65 11.84 2.85 16.90
N PRO A 66 10.91 3.77 16.56
CA PRO A 66 9.49 3.51 16.74
C PRO A 66 9.02 2.40 15.80
N PRO A 67 7.86 1.76 16.08
CA PRO A 67 7.26 0.80 15.16
C PRO A 67 7.11 1.38 13.75
N ALA A 68 7.52 0.61 12.75
CA ALA A 68 7.43 1.03 11.35
C ALA A 68 5.96 1.24 10.95
N PHE A 69 5.72 2.25 10.13
CA PHE A 69 4.45 2.42 9.44
C PHE A 69 4.41 1.45 8.26
N ARG A 70 3.26 0.80 8.06
CA ARG A 70 3.05 -0.12 6.96
C ARG A 70 1.72 0.14 6.28
N GLU A 71 1.76 0.29 4.97
CA GLU A 71 0.59 0.31 4.09
C GLU A 71 0.64 -0.91 3.18
N THR A 72 -0.52 -1.51 2.90
CA THR A 72 -0.61 -2.68 2.04
C THR A 72 -1.77 -2.55 1.07
N GLY A 73 -1.58 -3.08 -0.13
CA GLY A 73 -2.62 -3.11 -1.13
C GLY A 73 -2.39 -4.18 -2.18
N THR A 74 -3.38 -4.40 -3.01
CA THR A 74 -3.28 -5.33 -4.13
C THR A 74 -2.58 -4.66 -5.30
N GLY A 75 -1.74 -5.43 -5.99
CA GLY A 75 -1.19 -5.09 -7.29
C GLY A 75 -1.31 -6.27 -8.24
N TRP A 76 -1.00 -6.05 -9.50
CA TRP A 76 -0.96 -7.11 -10.51
C TRP A 76 0.15 -6.85 -11.52
N PHE A 77 0.78 -7.94 -11.98
CA PHE A 77 1.72 -7.88 -13.07
C PHE A 77 1.01 -7.47 -14.36
N ILE A 78 1.58 -6.48 -15.06
CA ILE A 78 1.06 -5.98 -16.34
C ILE A 78 1.88 -6.48 -17.53
N ASP A 79 3.08 -7.02 -17.29
CA ASP A 79 3.89 -7.66 -18.30
C ASP A 79 4.90 -8.67 -17.69
N PRO A 80 5.53 -9.53 -18.51
CA PRO A 80 6.48 -10.53 -18.05
C PRO A 80 7.80 -9.98 -17.50
N SER A 81 8.14 -8.70 -17.74
CA SER A 81 9.40 -8.10 -17.26
C SER A 81 9.33 -7.68 -15.79
N GLY A 82 8.17 -7.88 -15.14
CA GLY A 82 8.01 -7.67 -13.71
C GLY A 82 7.40 -6.32 -13.32
N TRP A 83 6.79 -5.61 -14.27
CA TRP A 83 6.04 -4.41 -13.96
C TRP A 83 4.76 -4.74 -13.20
N VAL A 84 4.57 -4.07 -12.06
CA VAL A 84 3.39 -4.21 -11.22
C VAL A 84 2.63 -2.88 -11.18
N MET A 85 1.33 -2.95 -11.43
CA MET A 85 0.42 -1.84 -11.22
C MET A 85 -0.26 -1.97 -9.86
N THR A 86 -0.37 -0.87 -9.14
CA THR A 86 -1.09 -0.77 -7.85
C THR A 86 -1.68 0.63 -7.69
N ASN A 87 -2.48 0.84 -6.66
CA ASN A 87 -3.03 2.16 -6.34
C ASN A 87 -1.94 3.09 -5.77
N GLY A 88 -1.95 4.36 -6.20
CA GLY A 88 -0.95 5.34 -5.77
C GLY A 88 -0.87 5.50 -4.24
N HIS A 89 -2.02 5.53 -3.52
CA HIS A 89 -2.05 5.67 -2.06
C HIS A 89 -1.30 4.54 -1.33
N VAL A 90 -1.23 3.33 -1.91
CA VAL A 90 -0.52 2.18 -1.30
C VAL A 90 0.97 2.45 -1.21
N VAL A 91 1.56 3.05 -2.24
CA VAL A 91 3.02 3.29 -2.32
C VAL A 91 3.41 4.69 -1.85
N GLN A 92 2.46 5.62 -1.79
CA GLN A 92 2.70 7.02 -1.43
C GLN A 92 3.53 7.20 -0.16
N PRO A 93 3.25 6.52 0.98
CA PRO A 93 4.01 6.75 2.21
C PRO A 93 5.49 6.45 2.08
N ALA A 94 5.86 5.46 1.24
CA ALA A 94 7.24 5.09 1.00
C ALA A 94 7.88 5.85 -0.18
N TYR A 95 7.08 6.37 -1.11
CA TYR A 95 7.57 7.15 -2.25
C TYR A 95 7.80 8.62 -1.88
N GLU A 96 6.84 9.23 -1.21
CA GLU A 96 6.88 10.60 -0.73
C GLU A 96 6.43 10.62 0.73
N THR A 97 7.34 10.30 1.66
CA THR A 97 7.00 10.20 3.08
C THR A 97 6.37 11.51 3.58
N PRO A 98 5.07 11.52 3.91
CA PRO A 98 4.38 12.76 4.24
C PRO A 98 4.80 13.27 5.63
N ARG A 99 4.79 14.60 5.81
CA ARG A 99 5.18 15.24 7.08
C ARG A 99 4.40 14.75 8.28
N TRP A 100 3.12 14.46 8.12
CA TRP A 100 2.30 13.93 9.21
C TRP A 100 2.82 12.61 9.74
N LEU A 101 3.32 11.73 8.85
CA LEU A 101 3.89 10.43 9.24
C LEU A 101 5.21 10.61 9.98
N ILE A 102 6.08 11.51 9.52
CA ILE A 102 7.34 11.85 10.20
C ILE A 102 7.05 12.38 11.60
N ASN A 103 6.09 13.30 11.73
CA ASN A 103 5.65 13.85 13.02
C ASN A 103 5.08 12.77 13.94
N GLN A 104 4.27 11.85 13.42
CA GLN A 104 3.71 10.74 14.19
C GLN A 104 4.81 9.82 14.74
N MET A 105 5.84 9.51 13.92
CA MET A 105 6.98 8.70 14.35
C MET A 105 7.79 9.42 15.44
N ALA A 106 8.04 10.72 15.26
CA ALA A 106 8.71 11.54 16.28
C ALA A 106 7.94 11.55 17.61
N GLN A 107 6.63 11.79 17.56
CA GLN A 107 5.77 11.79 18.76
C GLN A 107 5.77 10.43 19.47
N ARG A 108 5.69 9.33 18.72
CA ARG A 108 5.77 7.97 19.27
C ARG A 108 7.11 7.73 19.96
N ALA A 109 8.21 8.11 19.31
CA ALA A 109 9.56 7.95 19.87
C ALA A 109 9.72 8.78 21.15
N VAL A 110 9.31 10.05 21.17
CA VAL A 110 9.35 10.90 22.37
C VAL A 110 8.50 10.32 23.48
N THR A 111 7.27 9.89 23.18
CA THR A 111 6.39 9.28 24.20
C THR A 111 7.01 8.02 24.78
N THR A 112 7.51 7.11 23.92
CA THR A 112 8.11 5.84 24.36
C THR A 112 9.36 6.06 25.21
N ALA A 113 10.23 6.97 24.82
CA ALA A 113 11.52 7.16 25.50
C ALA A 113 11.44 8.07 26.71
N CYS A 114 10.66 9.15 26.65
CA CYS A 114 10.72 10.22 27.62
C CYS A 114 9.60 10.18 28.68
N MET A 115 8.47 9.50 28.39
CA MET A 115 7.31 9.51 29.28
C MET A 115 7.63 8.84 30.64
N GLY A 116 8.26 7.67 30.63
CA GLY A 116 8.63 6.97 31.86
C GLY A 116 9.51 7.81 32.81
N PRO A 117 10.66 8.32 32.35
CA PRO A 117 11.49 9.23 33.14
C PRO A 117 10.77 10.49 33.63
N ALA A 118 9.90 11.08 32.79
CA ALA A 118 9.13 12.25 33.16
C ALA A 118 8.13 11.97 34.29
N MET A 119 7.43 10.83 34.21
CA MET A 119 6.48 10.38 35.26
C MET A 119 7.21 10.09 36.57
N GLN A 120 8.37 9.43 36.53
CA GLN A 120 9.19 9.20 37.72
C GLN A 120 9.61 10.52 38.38
N SER A 121 10.06 11.49 37.58
CA SER A 121 10.45 12.82 38.07
C SER A 121 9.25 13.56 38.68
N ALA A 122 8.06 13.38 38.16
CA ALA A 122 6.81 13.95 38.66
C ALA A 122 6.19 13.14 39.81
N ARG A 123 6.79 12.01 40.20
CA ARG A 123 6.27 11.05 41.22
C ARG A 123 4.85 10.59 40.88
N MET A 124 4.57 10.35 39.62
CA MET A 124 3.27 9.89 39.11
C MET A 124 3.32 8.39 38.80
N GLN A 125 2.24 7.69 39.10
CA GLN A 125 2.07 6.29 38.66
C GLN A 125 1.21 6.23 37.40
N PRO A 126 1.49 5.28 36.46
CA PRO A 126 0.70 5.11 35.26
C PRO A 126 -0.78 4.85 35.58
N GLY A 127 -1.67 5.60 34.93
CA GLY A 127 -3.12 5.44 35.06
C GLY A 127 -3.75 6.00 36.33
N GLU A 128 -3.00 6.47 37.32
CA GLU A 128 -3.51 7.02 38.57
C GLU A 128 -4.26 8.35 38.34
N ARG A 129 -3.72 9.18 37.46
CA ARG A 129 -4.27 10.52 37.13
C ARG A 129 -4.21 10.77 35.63
N PRO A 130 -5.16 10.25 34.85
CA PRO A 130 -5.09 10.28 33.39
C PRO A 130 -5.01 11.69 32.80
N GLU A 131 -5.71 12.67 33.40
CA GLU A 131 -5.64 14.07 32.93
C GLU A 131 -4.27 14.70 33.16
N ALA A 132 -3.63 14.41 34.30
CA ALA A 132 -2.29 14.90 34.60
C ALA A 132 -1.24 14.21 33.72
N GLU A 133 -1.42 12.93 33.43
CA GLU A 133 -0.57 12.16 32.50
C GLU A 133 -0.64 12.75 31.08
N GLU A 134 -1.83 13.05 30.56
CA GLU A 134 -2.00 13.66 29.25
C GLU A 134 -1.46 15.12 29.21
N ALA A 135 -1.59 15.86 30.30
CA ALA A 135 -0.99 17.19 30.42
C ALA A 135 0.55 17.12 30.43
N LEU A 136 1.11 16.12 31.13
CA LEU A 136 2.56 15.88 31.16
C LEU A 136 3.07 15.51 29.76
N LYS A 137 2.37 14.60 29.07
CA LYS A 137 2.69 14.19 27.70
C LYS A 137 2.69 15.38 26.73
N ARG A 138 1.68 16.26 26.78
CA ARG A 138 1.63 17.47 25.94
C ARG A 138 2.86 18.36 26.20
N ARG A 139 3.16 18.69 27.45
CA ARG A 139 4.33 19.51 27.82
C ARG A 139 5.64 18.87 27.34
N LEU A 140 5.74 17.55 27.45
CA LEU A 140 6.92 16.79 27.00
C LEU A 140 7.08 16.88 25.48
N LEU A 141 6.01 16.68 24.74
CA LEU A 141 6.00 16.81 23.29
C LEU A 141 6.38 18.23 22.85
N ASP A 142 5.77 19.26 23.44
CA ASP A 142 6.07 20.66 23.12
C ASP A 142 7.54 21.02 23.37
N LYS A 143 8.15 20.44 24.42
CA LYS A 143 9.54 20.69 24.77
C LYS A 143 10.52 19.93 23.89
N VAL A 144 10.27 18.67 23.59
CA VAL A 144 11.24 17.75 22.98
C VAL A 144 11.12 17.72 21.46
N LEU A 145 9.92 17.72 20.89
CA LEU A 145 9.72 17.63 19.43
C LEU A 145 10.51 18.62 18.59
N PRO A 146 10.68 19.90 18.99
CA PRO A 146 11.45 20.86 18.21
C PRO A 146 12.94 20.49 18.06
N THR A 147 13.45 19.61 18.93
CA THR A 147 14.88 19.20 18.96
C THR A 147 15.12 17.83 18.32
N VAL A 148 14.04 17.13 17.95
CA VAL A 148 14.10 15.77 17.42
C VAL A 148 14.63 15.77 15.99
N LYS A 149 15.51 14.81 15.68
CA LYS A 149 15.94 14.49 14.32
C LYS A 149 15.38 13.14 13.94
N VAL A 150 14.67 13.09 12.80
CA VAL A 150 14.08 11.86 12.27
C VAL A 150 14.75 11.50 10.96
N THR A 151 15.32 10.30 10.89
CA THR A 151 15.85 9.72 9.66
C THR A 151 14.91 8.59 9.24
N VAL A 152 14.25 8.73 8.10
CA VAL A 152 13.31 7.73 7.57
C VAL A 152 13.99 6.82 6.57
N THR A 153 13.61 5.54 6.58
CA THR A 153 14.06 4.53 5.62
C THR A 153 12.83 3.87 5.00
N PRO A 154 12.37 4.38 3.84
CA PRO A 154 11.25 3.80 3.13
C PRO A 154 11.66 2.55 2.36
N THR A 155 10.78 1.57 2.30
CA THR A 155 10.96 0.35 1.50
C THR A 155 9.64 -0.04 0.83
N ILE A 156 9.74 -0.57 -0.38
CA ILE A 156 8.62 -1.15 -1.10
C ILE A 156 8.98 -2.57 -1.48
N SER A 157 8.05 -3.47 -1.30
CA SER A 157 8.20 -4.87 -1.68
C SER A 157 6.88 -5.45 -2.18
N VAL A 158 7.01 -6.47 -3.00
CA VAL A 158 5.91 -7.24 -3.55
C VAL A 158 5.97 -8.65 -3.01
N LYS A 159 4.87 -9.13 -2.43
CA LYS A 159 4.72 -10.51 -1.98
C LYS A 159 3.91 -11.28 -3.02
N LEU A 160 4.50 -12.35 -3.54
CA LEU A 160 3.93 -13.21 -4.55
C LEU A 160 2.95 -14.23 -3.95
N SER A 161 2.13 -14.84 -4.79
CA SER A 161 1.17 -15.89 -4.39
C SER A 161 1.82 -17.14 -3.78
N ASN A 162 3.09 -17.43 -4.16
CA ASN A 162 3.90 -18.52 -3.59
C ASN A 162 4.59 -18.14 -2.25
N GLY A 163 4.34 -16.93 -1.71
CA GLY A 163 4.93 -16.44 -0.48
C GLY A 163 6.27 -15.72 -0.65
N GLY A 164 6.89 -15.76 -1.84
CA GLY A 164 8.13 -15.04 -2.13
C GLY A 164 7.95 -13.53 -1.98
N ARG A 165 8.98 -12.83 -1.49
CA ARG A 165 8.99 -11.38 -1.33
C ARG A 165 10.13 -10.78 -2.16
N LEU A 166 9.81 -9.81 -3.00
CA LEU A 166 10.74 -9.13 -3.87
C LEU A 166 10.81 -7.65 -3.48
N LYS A 167 12.02 -7.12 -3.35
CA LYS A 167 12.23 -5.68 -3.23
C LYS A 167 11.81 -5.01 -4.53
N SER A 168 11.12 -3.90 -4.44
CA SER A 168 10.57 -3.16 -5.58
C SER A 168 10.81 -1.67 -5.43
N GLU A 169 10.67 -0.94 -6.52
CA GLU A 169 10.76 0.52 -6.56
C GLU A 169 9.62 1.12 -7.39
N VAL A 170 9.24 2.36 -7.09
CA VAL A 170 8.24 3.09 -7.87
C VAL A 170 8.93 3.75 -9.07
N LYS A 171 8.53 3.35 -10.27
CA LYS A 171 9.05 3.94 -11.52
C LYS A 171 8.16 5.07 -12.03
N LYS A 172 6.84 4.97 -11.81
CA LYS A 172 5.87 5.98 -12.20
C LYS A 172 4.81 6.11 -11.11
N TYR A 173 4.56 7.32 -10.68
CA TYR A 173 3.59 7.64 -9.65
C TYR A 173 2.61 8.69 -10.16
N SER A 174 1.32 8.47 -9.92
CA SER A 174 0.28 9.48 -10.10
C SER A 174 -0.29 9.80 -8.72
N PRO A 175 -0.14 11.03 -8.24
CA PRO A 175 -0.73 11.41 -6.95
C PRO A 175 -2.24 11.22 -6.98
N PRO A 176 -2.88 10.93 -5.84
CA PRO A 176 -4.34 10.89 -5.76
C PRO A 176 -4.90 12.25 -6.18
N ALA A 177 -6.02 12.23 -6.90
CA ALA A 177 -6.73 13.47 -7.23
C ALA A 177 -7.03 14.21 -5.93
N SER A 178 -6.60 15.47 -5.82
CA SER A 178 -6.94 16.29 -4.67
C SER A 178 -8.46 16.47 -4.64
N ALA A 179 -9.08 16.30 -3.48
CA ALA A 179 -10.51 16.51 -3.30
C ALA A 179 -10.98 17.95 -3.63
N GLU A 180 -10.04 18.85 -3.88
CA GLU A 180 -10.27 20.27 -4.23
C GLU A 180 -10.48 20.51 -5.74
N ALA A 181 -10.31 19.51 -6.61
CA ALA A 181 -10.50 19.67 -8.05
C ALA A 181 -11.97 19.60 -8.50
N GLY A 182 -12.92 19.59 -7.57
CA GLY A 182 -14.37 19.45 -7.80
C GLY A 182 -15.26 20.43 -7.07
N ALA A 183 -14.77 21.61 -6.68
CA ALA A 183 -15.56 22.67 -6.09
C ALA A 183 -15.69 23.87 -7.03
#